data_105542bf20d25baf15aef4b3c79e05d8
#
_entry.id   105542bf20d25baf15aef4b3c79e05d8
#
_cell.length_a   1.000
_cell.length_b   1.000
_cell.length_c   1.000
_cell.angle_alpha   90.00
_cell.angle_beta   90.00
_cell.angle_gamma   90.00
#
_symmetry.space_group_name_H-M   'P 1'
#
loop_
_entity.id
_entity.type
_entity.pdbx_description
1 polymer ?
#
loop_
_entity_poly.entity_id
_entity_poly.type
_entity_poly.pdbx_seq_one_letter_code
_entity_poly.pdbx_strand_id
1 'polypeptide(L)'
;MFSTALILISASMSMQASDTTRAARETFTHCLRVFVDHSTADHKTLEQFNAAYPQACAAEQTAFRQAIIQRDMASRSTRASAEESANLEVDDARANFNDIFQMSLPPQQVAHAAPAPAAAAPAQPTVAAQPAAQTTGAAQPAAQPH
;
A
#
# COMPACT_ATOMS: atom_id res chain seq x y z
N MET A 1 48.72 -4.55 7.42
CA MET A 1 48.25 -3.62 6.37
C MET A 1 47.14 -4.26 5.53
N PHE A 2 46.15 -4.95 6.15
CA PHE A 2 45.07 -5.66 5.41
C PHE A 2 43.66 -5.19 5.78
N SER A 3 43.52 -4.04 6.49
CA SER A 3 42.18 -3.62 7.02
C SER A 3 41.41 -2.60 6.17
N THR A 4 42.01 -2.02 5.13
CA THR A 4 41.41 -0.92 4.35
C THR A 4 40.63 -1.39 3.10
N ALA A 5 40.83 -2.62 2.63
CA ALA A 5 40.17 -3.12 1.42
C ALA A 5 38.71 -3.56 1.64
N LEU A 6 38.31 -3.93 2.88
CA LEU A 6 36.96 -4.44 3.15
C LEU A 6 35.88 -3.34 3.18
N ILE A 7 36.24 -2.09 3.50
CA ILE A 7 35.27 -0.99 3.67
C ILE A 7 34.78 -0.47 2.29
N LEU A 8 35.62 -0.55 1.25
CA LEU A 8 35.25 -0.05 -0.08
C LEU A 8 34.25 -0.95 -0.82
N ILE A 9 34.21 -2.25 -0.53
CA ILE A 9 33.30 -3.21 -1.17
C ILE A 9 31.86 -3.01 -0.71
N SER A 10 31.65 -2.65 0.56
CA SER A 10 30.31 -2.46 1.15
C SER A 10 29.58 -1.22 0.58
N ALA A 11 30.31 -0.16 0.25
CA ALA A 11 29.73 1.08 -0.31
C ALA A 11 29.23 0.89 -1.74
N SER A 12 29.88 0.06 -2.55
CA SER A 12 29.51 -0.19 -3.94
C SER A 12 28.19 -0.97 -4.07
N MET A 13 27.90 -1.91 -3.15
CA MET A 13 26.65 -2.69 -3.19
C MET A 13 25.40 -1.87 -2.87
N SER A 14 25.52 -0.87 -2.00
CA SER A 14 24.39 -0.01 -1.64
C SER A 14 23.96 0.94 -2.78
N MET A 15 24.90 1.43 -3.55
CA MET A 15 24.62 2.28 -4.71
C MET A 15 23.89 1.50 -5.83
N GLN A 16 24.30 0.27 -6.09
CA GLN A 16 23.66 -0.59 -7.10
C GLN A 16 22.20 -0.93 -6.76
N ALA A 17 21.89 -1.19 -5.49
CA ALA A 17 20.53 -1.49 -5.05
C ALA A 17 19.58 -0.30 -5.25
N SER A 18 20.05 0.94 -5.03
CA SER A 18 19.28 2.16 -5.25
C SER A 18 19.02 2.41 -6.73
N ASP A 19 20.01 2.20 -7.59
CA ASP A 19 19.87 2.36 -9.05
C ASP A 19 18.91 1.32 -9.63
N THR A 20 18.98 0.08 -9.17
CA THR A 20 18.05 -0.98 -9.58
C THR A 20 16.62 -0.65 -9.19
N THR A 21 16.39 -0.13 -7.97
CA THR A 21 15.05 0.25 -7.50
C THR A 21 14.50 1.41 -8.33
N ARG A 22 15.33 2.41 -8.65
CA ARG A 22 14.93 3.53 -9.50
C ARG A 22 14.54 3.06 -10.90
N ALA A 23 15.34 2.24 -11.55
CA ALA A 23 15.07 1.71 -12.88
C ALA A 23 13.78 0.87 -12.90
N ALA A 24 13.55 0.03 -11.88
CA ALA A 24 12.33 -0.76 -11.77
C ALA A 24 11.10 0.12 -11.55
N ARG A 25 11.19 1.21 -10.75
CA ARG A 25 10.13 2.20 -10.59
C ARG A 25 9.80 2.88 -11.92
N GLU A 26 10.82 3.35 -12.65
CA GLU A 26 10.65 4.00 -13.95
C GLU A 26 9.91 3.08 -14.94
N THR A 27 10.29 1.81 -15.01
CA THR A 27 9.65 0.81 -15.86
C THR A 27 8.19 0.58 -15.47
N PHE A 28 7.91 0.43 -14.17
CA PHE A 28 6.55 0.24 -13.67
C PHE A 28 5.66 1.46 -13.91
N THR A 29 6.13 2.65 -13.59
CA THR A 29 5.36 3.89 -13.80
C THR A 29 5.17 4.21 -15.27
N HIS A 30 6.13 3.88 -16.14
CA HIS A 30 5.96 3.97 -17.59
C HIS A 30 4.84 3.05 -18.08
N CYS A 31 4.83 1.79 -17.64
CA CYS A 31 3.77 0.84 -17.99
C CYS A 31 2.39 1.35 -17.55
N LEU A 32 2.26 1.83 -16.30
CA LEU A 32 1.00 2.40 -15.80
C LEU A 32 0.54 3.61 -16.61
N ARG A 33 1.46 4.49 -17.01
CA ARG A 33 1.16 5.64 -17.87
C ARG A 33 0.61 5.20 -19.21
N VAL A 34 1.29 4.27 -19.87
CA VAL A 34 0.85 3.72 -21.17
C VAL A 34 -0.56 3.09 -21.03
N PHE A 35 -0.82 2.38 -19.94
CA PHE A 35 -2.13 1.80 -19.69
C PHE A 35 -3.23 2.87 -19.52
N VAL A 36 -2.95 3.95 -18.77
CA VAL A 36 -3.86 5.09 -18.59
C VAL A 36 -4.10 5.80 -19.92
N ASP A 37 -3.06 6.09 -20.68
CA ASP A 37 -3.15 6.78 -21.97
C ASP A 37 -4.03 5.97 -22.96
N HIS A 38 -3.82 4.67 -23.07
CA HIS A 38 -4.66 3.79 -23.89
C HIS A 38 -6.10 3.73 -23.39
N SER A 39 -6.30 3.63 -22.07
CA SER A 39 -7.65 3.60 -21.49
C SER A 39 -8.43 4.90 -21.76
N THR A 40 -7.74 6.03 -21.72
CA THR A 40 -8.32 7.35 -22.07
C THR A 40 -8.62 7.47 -23.57
N ALA A 41 -7.69 7.02 -24.42
CA ALA A 41 -7.88 7.03 -25.88
C ALA A 41 -9.03 6.11 -26.32
N ASP A 42 -9.19 4.97 -25.66
CA ASP A 42 -10.29 4.01 -25.88
C ASP A 42 -11.61 4.47 -25.25
N HIS A 43 -11.67 5.63 -24.60
CA HIS A 43 -12.85 6.16 -23.90
C HIS A 43 -13.45 5.17 -22.89
N LYS A 44 -12.61 4.43 -22.17
CA LYS A 44 -13.08 3.47 -21.15
C LYS A 44 -13.82 4.21 -20.04
N THR A 45 -14.89 3.58 -19.56
CA THR A 45 -15.55 4.05 -18.34
C THR A 45 -14.71 3.75 -17.11
N LEU A 46 -14.98 4.43 -16.00
CA LEU A 46 -14.29 4.16 -14.72
C LEU A 46 -14.46 2.70 -14.29
N GLU A 47 -15.64 2.11 -14.52
CA GLU A 47 -15.89 0.70 -14.21
C GLU A 47 -15.00 -0.23 -15.05
N GLN A 48 -14.91 -0.01 -16.37
CA GLN A 48 -14.07 -0.80 -17.25
C GLN A 48 -12.57 -0.66 -16.91
N PHE A 49 -12.14 0.55 -16.56
CA PHE A 49 -10.79 0.81 -16.10
C PHE A 49 -10.49 0.04 -14.80
N ASN A 50 -11.34 0.20 -13.79
CA ASN A 50 -11.15 -0.44 -12.47
C ASN A 50 -11.17 -1.98 -12.55
N ALA A 51 -11.92 -2.56 -13.48
CA ALA A 51 -11.93 -4.00 -13.71
C ALA A 51 -10.60 -4.53 -14.27
N ALA A 52 -9.94 -3.75 -15.14
CA ALA A 52 -8.68 -4.15 -15.78
C ALA A 52 -7.43 -3.72 -15.01
N TYR A 53 -7.49 -2.61 -14.29
CA TYR A 53 -6.36 -1.95 -13.66
C TYR A 53 -5.59 -2.81 -12.64
N PRO A 54 -6.23 -3.64 -11.79
CA PRO A 54 -5.50 -4.48 -10.83
C PRO A 54 -4.50 -5.44 -11.48
N GLN A 55 -4.77 -5.89 -12.69
CA GLN A 55 -3.90 -6.82 -13.43
C GLN A 55 -2.93 -6.10 -14.40
N ALA A 56 -3.12 -4.80 -14.59
CA ALA A 56 -2.24 -4.02 -15.45
C ALA A 56 -0.83 -3.97 -14.85
N CYS A 57 0.19 -4.16 -15.69
CA CYS A 57 1.60 -4.04 -15.31
C CYS A 57 2.05 -4.98 -14.18
N ALA A 58 1.46 -6.19 -14.08
CA ALA A 58 1.74 -7.10 -12.97
C ALA A 58 3.21 -7.57 -12.92
N ALA A 59 3.86 -7.73 -14.06
CA ALA A 59 5.26 -8.11 -14.15
C ALA A 59 6.18 -6.99 -13.64
N GLU A 60 5.95 -5.76 -14.08
CA GLU A 60 6.71 -4.57 -13.70
C GLU A 60 6.49 -4.22 -12.22
N GLN A 61 5.25 -4.37 -11.73
CA GLN A 61 4.93 -4.25 -10.32
C GLN A 61 5.73 -5.24 -9.48
N THR A 62 5.78 -6.50 -9.89
CA THR A 62 6.53 -7.54 -9.19
C THR A 62 8.02 -7.22 -9.17
N ALA A 63 8.58 -6.79 -10.29
CA ALA A 63 9.99 -6.39 -10.38
C ALA A 63 10.29 -5.20 -9.46
N PHE A 64 9.45 -4.16 -9.45
CA PHE A 64 9.61 -2.99 -8.59
C PHE A 64 9.51 -3.36 -7.11
N ARG A 65 8.50 -4.15 -6.73
CA ARG A 65 8.34 -4.65 -5.36
C ARG A 65 9.58 -5.43 -4.88
N GLN A 66 10.13 -6.31 -5.70
CA GLN A 66 11.33 -7.08 -5.38
C GLN A 66 12.57 -6.18 -5.22
N ALA A 67 12.72 -5.17 -6.06
CA ALA A 67 13.84 -4.24 -5.98
C ALA A 67 13.82 -3.44 -4.66
N ILE A 68 12.62 -3.01 -4.20
CA ILE A 68 12.45 -2.33 -2.90
C ILE A 68 12.85 -3.26 -1.76
N ILE A 69 12.33 -4.49 -1.74
CA ILE A 69 12.63 -5.47 -0.70
C ILE A 69 14.15 -5.71 -0.62
N GLN A 70 14.83 -5.87 -1.75
CA GLN A 70 16.27 -6.07 -1.79
C GLN A 70 17.04 -4.85 -1.27
N ARG A 71 16.64 -3.64 -1.65
CA ARG A 71 17.22 -2.38 -1.17
C ARG A 71 17.11 -2.26 0.35
N ASP A 72 15.91 -2.50 0.89
CA ASP A 72 15.63 -2.33 2.31
C ASP A 72 16.33 -3.39 3.16
N MET A 73 16.36 -4.64 2.68
CA MET A 73 17.14 -5.70 3.34
C MET A 73 18.64 -5.43 3.31
N ALA A 74 19.19 -4.87 2.23
CA ALA A 74 20.58 -4.44 2.16
C ALA A 74 20.88 -3.33 3.18
N SER A 75 19.88 -2.51 3.52
CA SER A 75 19.92 -1.48 4.57
C SER A 75 19.63 -2.02 5.98
N ARG A 76 19.65 -3.33 6.17
CA ARG A 76 19.41 -4.04 7.44
C ARG A 76 17.97 -3.95 7.99
N SER A 77 17.00 -3.63 7.16
CA SER A 77 15.59 -3.77 7.52
C SER A 77 15.22 -5.25 7.69
N THR A 78 14.22 -5.52 8.53
CA THR A 78 13.64 -6.87 8.59
C THR A 78 12.87 -7.16 7.30
N ARG A 79 12.74 -8.44 6.95
CA ARG A 79 11.96 -8.82 5.75
C ARG A 79 10.52 -8.33 5.82
N ALA A 80 9.87 -8.43 6.97
CA ALA A 80 8.49 -7.96 7.16
C ALA A 80 8.37 -6.45 6.89
N SER A 81 9.27 -5.64 7.45
CA SER A 81 9.29 -4.19 7.23
C SER A 81 9.60 -3.84 5.77
N ALA A 82 10.49 -4.57 5.11
CA ALA A 82 10.81 -4.38 3.70
C ALA A 82 9.62 -4.70 2.78
N GLU A 83 8.86 -5.76 3.09
CA GLU A 83 7.64 -6.13 2.37
C GLU A 83 6.53 -5.11 2.54
N GLU A 84 6.35 -4.56 3.75
CA GLU A 84 5.40 -3.48 4.03
C GLU A 84 5.76 -2.20 3.27
N SER A 85 7.02 -1.77 3.34
CA SER A 85 7.53 -0.61 2.57
C SER A 85 7.29 -0.79 1.07
N ALA A 86 7.57 -1.98 0.54
CA ALA A 86 7.36 -2.28 -0.87
C ALA A 86 5.89 -2.23 -1.28
N ASN A 87 4.97 -2.70 -0.44
CA ASN A 87 3.54 -2.62 -0.71
C ASN A 87 3.08 -1.16 -0.73
N LEU A 88 3.49 -0.35 0.26
CA LEU A 88 3.14 1.08 0.31
C LEU A 88 3.62 1.83 -0.93
N GLU A 89 4.88 1.63 -1.37
CA GLU A 89 5.40 2.31 -2.56
C GLU A 89 4.69 1.89 -3.86
N VAL A 90 4.28 0.63 -3.97
CA VAL A 90 3.50 0.12 -5.10
C VAL A 90 2.09 0.70 -5.09
N ASP A 91 1.43 0.72 -3.93
CA ASP A 91 0.07 1.24 -3.77
C ASP A 91 0.00 2.73 -4.05
N ASP A 92 0.99 3.51 -3.58
CA ASP A 92 1.10 4.95 -3.88
C ASP A 92 1.24 5.21 -5.38
N ALA A 93 2.09 4.43 -6.07
CA ALA A 93 2.23 4.56 -7.51
C ALA A 93 0.92 4.25 -8.23
N ARG A 94 0.22 3.19 -7.82
CA ARG A 94 -1.08 2.82 -8.40
C ARG A 94 -2.15 3.87 -8.12
N ALA A 95 -2.26 4.37 -6.90
CA ALA A 95 -3.22 5.40 -6.54
C ALA A 95 -3.05 6.64 -7.41
N ASN A 96 -1.81 7.10 -7.59
CA ASN A 96 -1.50 8.26 -8.43
C ASN A 96 -1.99 8.09 -9.88
N PHE A 97 -1.79 6.93 -10.50
CA PHE A 97 -2.24 6.70 -11.88
C PHE A 97 -3.74 6.45 -12.00
N ASN A 98 -4.39 5.92 -10.96
CA ASN A 98 -5.84 5.85 -10.87
C ASN A 98 -6.45 7.26 -10.85
N ASP A 99 -5.91 8.15 -10.03
CA ASP A 99 -6.36 9.55 -9.93
C ASP A 99 -6.17 10.29 -11.25
N ILE A 100 -5.04 10.08 -11.95
CA ILE A 100 -4.80 10.66 -13.28
C ILE A 100 -5.90 10.22 -14.27
N PHE A 101 -6.27 8.93 -14.28
CA PHE A 101 -7.34 8.45 -15.12
C PHE A 101 -8.69 9.10 -14.74
N GLN A 102 -9.04 9.13 -13.45
CA GLN A 102 -10.28 9.76 -12.99
C GLN A 102 -10.37 11.23 -13.38
N MET A 103 -9.26 11.99 -13.27
CA MET A 103 -9.22 13.40 -13.70
C MET A 103 -9.37 13.58 -15.23
N SER A 104 -9.10 12.55 -16.02
CA SER A 104 -9.28 12.59 -17.48
C SER A 104 -10.71 12.33 -17.92
N LEU A 105 -11.57 11.87 -17.01
CA LEU A 105 -12.97 11.54 -17.32
C LEU A 105 -13.86 12.79 -17.36
N PRO A 106 -14.90 12.81 -18.22
CA PRO A 106 -15.94 13.83 -18.17
C PRO A 106 -16.63 13.88 -16.81
N PRO A 107 -17.05 15.05 -16.30
CA PRO A 107 -17.64 15.20 -14.96
C PRO A 107 -18.82 14.27 -14.67
N GLN A 108 -19.57 13.91 -15.68
CA GLN A 108 -20.75 13.01 -15.57
C GLN A 108 -20.35 11.56 -15.22
N GLN A 109 -19.19 11.08 -15.65
CA GLN A 109 -18.73 9.72 -15.34
C GLN A 109 -18.20 9.62 -13.91
N VAL A 110 -17.63 10.69 -13.39
CA VAL A 110 -17.13 10.75 -12.01
C VAL A 110 -18.29 10.78 -11.01
N ALA A 111 -19.39 11.44 -11.33
CA ALA A 111 -20.57 11.55 -10.46
C ALA A 111 -21.29 10.20 -10.23
N HIS A 112 -21.23 9.28 -11.21
CA HIS A 112 -21.81 7.94 -11.08
C HIS A 112 -20.92 6.96 -10.29
N ALA A 113 -19.65 7.29 -10.08
CA ALA A 113 -18.70 6.46 -9.33
C ALA A 113 -18.67 6.80 -7.83
N ALA A 114 -19.32 7.87 -7.38
CA ALA A 114 -19.48 8.14 -5.96
C ALA A 114 -20.26 6.98 -5.32
N PRO A 115 -19.80 6.40 -4.19
CA PRO A 115 -20.55 5.36 -3.50
C PRO A 115 -21.94 5.90 -3.23
N ALA A 116 -22.98 5.13 -3.63
CA ALA A 116 -24.34 5.45 -3.28
C ALA A 116 -24.39 5.71 -1.77
N PRO A 117 -25.06 6.78 -1.29
CA PRO A 117 -25.18 7.01 0.14
C PRO A 117 -25.71 5.73 0.76
N ALA A 118 -24.95 5.16 1.69
CA ALA A 118 -25.29 3.92 2.38
C ALA A 118 -26.76 4.04 2.80
N ALA A 119 -27.60 3.16 2.24
CA ALA A 119 -29.00 3.07 2.61
C ALA A 119 -29.03 3.03 4.14
N ALA A 120 -29.80 3.96 4.73
CA ALA A 120 -29.91 4.14 6.15
C ALA A 120 -29.99 2.77 6.84
N ALA A 121 -29.04 2.48 7.72
CA ALA A 121 -29.05 1.29 8.52
C ALA A 121 -30.43 1.19 9.21
N PRO A 122 -31.09 0.01 9.21
CA PRO A 122 -32.32 -0.16 9.93
C PRO A 122 -32.06 0.18 11.41
N ALA A 123 -32.93 1.04 11.96
CA ALA A 123 -32.86 1.48 13.35
C ALA A 123 -32.70 0.26 14.27
N GLN A 124 -31.60 0.21 15.00
CA GLN A 124 -31.41 -0.80 16.05
C GLN A 124 -32.51 -0.61 17.10
N PRO A 125 -33.21 -1.66 17.53
CA PRO A 125 -34.16 -1.54 18.63
C PRO A 125 -33.40 -1.18 19.89
N THR A 126 -33.84 -0.09 20.51
CA THR A 126 -33.40 0.39 21.83
C THR A 126 -33.57 -0.73 22.84
N VAL A 127 -32.49 -1.38 23.27
CA VAL A 127 -32.52 -2.31 24.37
C VAL A 127 -32.65 -1.50 25.65
N ALA A 128 -33.76 -1.71 26.33
CA ALA A 128 -34.12 -1.12 27.59
C ALA A 128 -33.05 -1.35 28.67
N ALA A 129 -32.83 -0.31 29.45
CA ALA A 129 -31.92 -0.25 30.57
C ALA A 129 -32.14 -1.44 31.54
N GLN A 130 -31.07 -2.20 31.79
CA GLN A 130 -31.02 -3.14 32.90
C GLN A 130 -30.45 -2.44 34.13
N PRO A 131 -31.08 -2.53 35.31
CA PRO A 131 -30.60 -1.87 36.51
C PRO A 131 -29.37 -2.57 37.10
N ALA A 132 -28.50 -1.76 37.65
CA ALA A 132 -27.30 -2.13 38.37
C ALA A 132 -27.57 -3.09 39.52
N ALA A 133 -26.84 -4.21 39.55
CA ALA A 133 -26.64 -4.97 40.78
C ALA A 133 -25.21 -4.73 41.26
N GLN A 134 -25.09 -3.96 42.32
CA GLN A 134 -23.88 -3.82 43.14
C GLN A 134 -23.65 -5.17 43.85
N THR A 135 -22.43 -5.69 43.78
CA THR A 135 -21.98 -6.69 44.75
C THR A 135 -20.56 -6.28 45.21
N THR A 136 -20.56 -5.87 46.45
CA THR A 136 -19.46 -5.61 47.38
C THR A 136 -18.70 -6.90 47.71
N GLY A 137 -17.41 -6.80 48.02
CA GLY A 137 -16.66 -7.78 48.81
C GLY A 137 -15.35 -8.15 48.13
N ALA A 138 -14.29 -7.63 48.52
CA ALA A 138 -13.44 -7.78 49.72
C ALA A 138 -12.18 -8.61 49.42
N ALA A 139 -11.07 -8.03 49.78
CA ALA A 139 -9.84 -8.63 50.34
C ALA A 139 -8.78 -9.23 49.39
N GLN A 140 -7.75 -8.41 49.23
CA GLN A 140 -6.33 -8.81 49.10
C GLN A 140 -5.87 -9.61 50.35
N PRO A 141 -4.86 -10.51 50.29
CA PRO A 141 -3.56 -10.06 50.75
C PRO A 141 -2.34 -10.53 49.91
N ALA A 142 -1.31 -9.78 50.13
CA ALA A 142 0.06 -9.91 49.69
C ALA A 142 0.79 -11.16 50.14
N ALA A 143 1.75 -11.64 49.36
CA ALA A 143 3.05 -12.14 49.83
C ALA A 143 4.05 -12.25 48.67
N GLN A 144 5.12 -11.48 48.71
CA GLN A 144 6.47 -11.83 48.29
C GLN A 144 7.16 -12.61 49.42
N PRO A 145 8.40 -13.16 49.32
CA PRO A 145 9.37 -13.22 48.22
C PRO A 145 10.03 -14.64 48.08
N HIS A 146 10.78 -14.88 47.04
CA HIS A 146 12.17 -15.40 47.09
C HIS A 146 12.71 -15.45 45.67
#